data_f12df43d535c02f2876ae321877576fa
#
_entry.id   f12df43d535c02f2876ae321877576fa
#
_cell.length_a   1.000
_cell.length_b   1.000
_cell.length_c   1.000
_cell.angle_alpha   90.00
_cell.angle_beta   90.00
_cell.angle_gamma   90.00
#
_symmetry.space_group_name_H-M   'P 1'
#
loop_
_entity.id
_entity.type
_entity.pdbx_description
1 polymer ?
#
loop_
_entity_poly.entity_id
_entity_poly.type
_entity_poly.pdbx_seq_one_letter_code
_entity_poly.pdbx_strand_id
1 'polypeptide(L)'
;MQKIILLAVLLLAFGGTAIRAQDKPITVVKLEELQKIYNAQNDTTYVVNFFATWCGPCMMEMPVLNNFYKTHKNTNIQLIFVSLDNAGAYKKLPAKMKKLGVEAPVYLLNESSDYSWLPYIDKRWQGSIPATMIINTKKNVKAFFETPMDKGQLEFYLKKLGL
;
A
#
# COMPACT_ATOMS: atom_id res chain seq x y z
N MET A 1 0.99 -30.32 66.80
CA MET A 1 0.29 -30.77 65.61
C MET A 1 0.24 -29.57 64.63
N GLN A 2 1.22 -29.52 63.80
CA GLN A 2 1.50 -28.36 62.94
C GLN A 2 0.88 -28.61 61.53
N LYS A 3 -0.17 -27.88 61.22
CA LYS A 3 -0.81 -27.98 59.90
C LYS A 3 0.01 -27.15 58.93
N ILE A 4 0.75 -27.84 58.08
CA ILE A 4 1.48 -27.23 56.95
C ILE A 4 0.46 -26.92 55.88
N ILE A 5 0.17 -25.64 55.70
CA ILE A 5 -0.65 -25.16 54.56
C ILE A 5 0.29 -25.03 53.37
N LEU A 6 0.20 -25.96 52.42
CA LEU A 6 0.83 -25.88 51.12
C LEU A 6 0.09 -24.86 50.30
N LEU A 7 0.63 -23.65 50.21
CA LEU A 7 0.21 -22.67 49.18
C LEU A 7 0.78 -23.10 47.82
N ALA A 8 -0.06 -23.74 47.04
CA ALA A 8 0.24 -23.96 45.62
C ALA A 8 0.15 -22.62 44.89
N VAL A 9 1.30 -22.00 44.67
CA VAL A 9 1.41 -20.83 43.78
C VAL A 9 1.22 -21.32 42.35
N LEU A 10 -0.01 -21.18 41.84
CA LEU A 10 -0.34 -21.41 40.43
C LEU A 10 0.24 -20.25 39.64
N LEU A 11 1.47 -20.40 39.15
CA LEU A 11 2.07 -19.53 38.17
C LEU A 11 1.30 -19.72 36.83
N LEU A 12 0.27 -18.91 36.66
CA LEU A 12 -0.35 -18.71 35.36
C LEU A 12 0.70 -18.07 34.45
N ALA A 13 1.42 -18.92 33.72
CA ALA A 13 2.22 -18.50 32.58
C ALA A 13 1.25 -17.88 31.56
N PHE A 14 1.05 -16.57 31.63
CA PHE A 14 0.52 -15.78 30.54
C PHE A 14 1.52 -15.89 29.39
N GLY A 15 1.42 -16.95 28.65
CA GLY A 15 2.03 -17.08 27.34
C GLY A 15 1.42 -16.02 26.45
N GLY A 16 1.98 -14.82 26.49
CA GLY A 16 1.66 -13.80 25.50
C GLY A 16 1.94 -14.39 24.13
N THR A 17 0.89 -14.81 23.44
CA THR A 17 0.97 -15.08 22.00
C THR A 17 1.37 -13.77 21.37
N ALA A 18 2.68 -13.59 21.12
CA ALA A 18 3.16 -12.53 20.26
C ALA A 18 2.37 -12.68 18.95
N ILE A 19 1.43 -11.78 18.71
CA ILE A 19 0.74 -11.68 17.44
C ILE A 19 1.84 -11.38 16.45
N ARG A 20 2.32 -12.45 15.82
CA ARG A 20 3.30 -12.37 14.74
C ARG A 20 2.61 -11.55 13.66
N ALA A 21 3.12 -10.35 13.39
CA ALA A 21 2.63 -9.53 12.30
C ALA A 21 2.60 -10.44 11.06
N GLN A 22 1.40 -10.87 10.67
CA GLN A 22 1.20 -11.76 9.54
C GLN A 22 1.74 -11.02 8.33
N ASP A 23 2.71 -11.62 7.65
CA ASP A 23 3.18 -11.11 6.37
C ASP A 23 1.95 -10.98 5.46
N LYS A 24 1.50 -9.75 5.21
CA LYS A 24 0.36 -9.53 4.31
C LYS A 24 0.77 -10.07 2.95
N PRO A 25 0.05 -11.06 2.39
CA PRO A 25 0.40 -11.59 1.09
C PRO A 25 0.28 -10.47 0.04
N ILE A 26 1.28 -10.39 -0.82
CA ILE A 26 1.19 -9.52 -1.98
C ILE A 26 0.30 -10.19 -3.00
N THR A 27 -0.74 -9.49 -3.41
CA THR A 27 -1.69 -10.01 -4.40
C THR A 27 -1.17 -9.67 -5.80
N VAL A 28 -1.03 -10.70 -6.64
CA VAL A 28 -0.73 -10.51 -8.07
C VAL A 28 -2.04 -10.22 -8.77
N VAL A 29 -2.07 -9.15 -9.55
CA VAL A 29 -3.28 -8.71 -10.27
C VAL A 29 -2.96 -8.38 -11.73
N LYS A 30 -3.96 -8.53 -12.58
CA LYS A 30 -4.01 -7.95 -13.91
C LYS A 30 -4.54 -6.53 -13.86
N LEU A 31 -4.30 -5.75 -14.92
CA LEU A 31 -4.78 -4.37 -15.00
C LEU A 31 -6.28 -4.24 -14.76
N GLU A 32 -7.09 -5.11 -15.36
CA GLU A 32 -8.54 -5.10 -15.18
C GLU A 32 -8.97 -5.32 -13.73
N GLU A 33 -8.26 -6.19 -13.01
CA GLU A 33 -8.53 -6.45 -11.58
C GLU A 33 -8.14 -5.23 -10.72
N LEU A 34 -6.98 -4.63 -11.01
CA LEU A 34 -6.55 -3.39 -10.37
C LEU A 34 -7.55 -2.25 -10.64
N GLN A 35 -8.02 -2.12 -11.88
CA GLN A 35 -9.03 -1.11 -12.25
C GLN A 35 -10.34 -1.28 -11.49
N LYS A 36 -10.80 -2.52 -11.25
CA LYS A 36 -11.99 -2.78 -10.43
C LYS A 36 -11.83 -2.28 -8.99
N ILE A 37 -10.61 -2.30 -8.44
CA ILE A 37 -10.34 -1.81 -7.08
C ILE A 37 -10.53 -0.29 -7.03
N TYR A 38 -9.82 0.48 -7.86
CA TYR A 38 -9.83 1.94 -7.76
C TYR A 38 -10.97 2.62 -8.51
N ASN A 39 -11.68 1.91 -9.41
CA ASN A 39 -12.89 2.40 -10.08
C ASN A 39 -14.18 1.96 -9.37
N ALA A 40 -14.09 1.43 -8.16
CA ALA A 40 -15.27 1.08 -7.38
C ALA A 40 -16.22 2.28 -7.25
N GLN A 41 -17.50 2.07 -7.51
CA GLN A 41 -18.54 3.12 -7.46
C GLN A 41 -18.95 3.41 -6.02
N ASN A 42 -18.00 3.90 -5.23
CA ASN A 42 -18.17 4.26 -3.83
C ASN A 42 -17.56 5.64 -3.56
N ASP A 43 -17.63 6.14 -2.34
CA ASP A 43 -17.08 7.44 -1.95
C ASP A 43 -15.62 7.36 -1.47
N THR A 44 -14.93 6.28 -1.82
CA THR A 44 -13.52 6.13 -1.47
C THR A 44 -12.63 6.89 -2.45
N THR A 45 -11.73 7.67 -1.91
CA THR A 45 -10.61 8.25 -2.66
C THR A 45 -9.45 7.27 -2.63
N TYR A 46 -9.05 6.77 -3.79
CA TYR A 46 -7.86 5.93 -3.91
C TYR A 46 -6.65 6.77 -4.27
N VAL A 47 -5.58 6.57 -3.51
CA VAL A 47 -4.23 7.03 -3.84
C VAL A 47 -3.44 5.81 -4.28
N VAL A 48 -3.20 5.69 -5.58
CA VAL A 48 -2.54 4.54 -6.21
C VAL A 48 -1.12 4.95 -6.56
N ASN A 49 -0.14 4.39 -5.86
CA ASN A 49 1.27 4.69 -6.10
C ASN A 49 1.94 3.53 -6.84
N PHE A 50 2.45 3.83 -8.02
CA PHE A 50 3.18 2.89 -8.89
C PHE A 50 4.68 2.99 -8.61
N PHE A 51 5.30 1.86 -8.30
CA PHE A 51 6.70 1.79 -7.92
C PHE A 51 7.38 0.51 -8.44
N ALA A 52 8.69 0.45 -8.31
CA ALA A 52 9.44 -0.80 -8.44
C ALA A 52 10.53 -0.87 -7.38
N THR A 53 10.93 -2.07 -6.99
CA THR A 53 11.93 -2.27 -5.92
C THR A 53 13.34 -1.83 -6.30
N TRP A 54 13.64 -1.66 -7.57
CA TRP A 54 14.87 -1.13 -8.11
C TRP A 54 14.87 0.39 -8.31
N CYS A 55 13.72 1.05 -8.16
CA CYS A 55 13.55 2.50 -8.29
C CYS A 55 13.95 3.19 -6.99
N GLY A 56 15.09 3.86 -6.98
CA GLY A 56 15.61 4.58 -5.81
C GLY A 56 14.64 5.63 -5.25
N PRO A 57 14.15 6.59 -6.05
CA PRO A 57 13.17 7.58 -5.60
C PRO A 57 11.89 6.97 -5.04
N CYS A 58 11.39 5.86 -5.64
CA CYS A 58 10.23 5.14 -5.12
C CYS A 58 10.47 4.61 -3.70
N MET A 59 11.65 4.05 -3.47
CA MET A 59 12.01 3.51 -2.15
C MET A 59 12.17 4.62 -1.09
N MET A 60 12.54 5.83 -1.49
CA MET A 60 12.65 6.97 -0.59
C MET A 60 11.27 7.55 -0.20
N GLU A 61 10.32 7.63 -1.13
CA GLU A 61 8.99 8.16 -0.82
C GLU A 61 8.08 7.16 -0.08
N MET A 62 8.29 5.86 -0.28
CA MET A 62 7.41 4.82 0.26
C MET A 62 7.18 4.89 1.77
N PRO A 63 8.18 5.12 2.64
CA PRO A 63 7.96 5.29 4.08
C PRO A 63 7.05 6.48 4.40
N VAL A 64 7.16 7.56 3.64
CA VAL A 64 6.36 8.78 3.81
C VAL A 64 4.90 8.50 3.47
N LEU A 65 4.64 7.89 2.32
CA LEU A 65 3.29 7.51 1.90
C LEU A 65 2.69 6.43 2.82
N ASN A 66 3.49 5.48 3.29
CA ASN A 66 3.03 4.49 4.26
C ASN A 66 2.65 5.13 5.61
N ASN A 67 3.36 6.17 6.05
CA ASN A 67 2.96 6.93 7.23
C ASN A 67 1.65 7.69 6.99
N PHE A 68 1.46 8.25 5.80
CA PHE A 68 0.17 8.84 5.39
C PHE A 68 -0.95 7.79 5.49
N TYR A 69 -0.75 6.57 4.96
CA TYR A 69 -1.71 5.47 5.09
C TYR A 69 -2.09 5.21 6.57
N LYS A 70 -1.11 5.12 7.47
CA LYS A 70 -1.35 4.85 8.90
C LYS A 70 -2.24 5.89 9.55
N THR A 71 -2.09 7.15 9.17
CA THR A 71 -2.88 8.27 9.72
C THR A 71 -4.27 8.40 9.09
N HIS A 72 -4.50 7.81 7.90
CA HIS A 72 -5.75 7.94 7.15
C HIS A 72 -6.54 6.61 6.99
N LYS A 73 -6.06 5.50 7.53
CA LYS A 73 -6.68 4.17 7.35
C LYS A 73 -8.14 4.05 7.83
N ASN A 74 -8.60 4.98 8.66
CA ASN A 74 -9.99 5.04 9.16
C ASN A 74 -10.81 6.15 8.49
N THR A 75 -10.34 6.66 7.36
CA THR A 75 -11.04 7.68 6.55
C THR A 75 -11.50 7.08 5.22
N ASN A 76 -12.17 7.88 4.40
CA ASN A 76 -12.54 7.50 3.04
C ASN A 76 -11.37 7.57 2.04
N ILE A 77 -10.12 7.64 2.53
CA ILE A 77 -8.93 7.68 1.69
C ILE A 77 -8.19 6.36 1.85
N GLN A 78 -7.95 5.67 0.73
CA GLN A 78 -7.21 4.42 0.70
C GLN A 78 -5.97 4.57 -0.18
N LEU A 79 -4.79 4.42 0.44
CA LEU A 79 -3.54 4.31 -0.29
C LEU A 79 -3.26 2.84 -0.60
N ILE A 80 -2.92 2.57 -1.85
CA ILE A 80 -2.44 1.26 -2.31
C ILE A 80 -1.13 1.44 -3.07
N PHE A 81 -0.22 0.51 -2.89
CA PHE A 81 1.02 0.42 -3.65
C PHE A 81 0.89 -0.62 -4.77
N VAL A 82 1.35 -0.27 -5.96
CA VAL A 82 1.33 -1.15 -7.13
C VAL A 82 2.75 -1.32 -7.64
N SER A 83 3.30 -2.51 -7.42
CA SER A 83 4.64 -2.87 -7.91
C SER A 83 4.60 -3.18 -9.39
N LEU A 84 5.53 -2.58 -10.14
CA LEU A 84 5.82 -2.86 -11.54
C LEU A 84 7.04 -3.79 -11.69
N ASP A 85 7.45 -4.45 -10.61
CA ASP A 85 8.50 -5.46 -10.67
C ASP A 85 8.03 -6.65 -11.51
N ASN A 86 8.99 -7.30 -12.15
CA ASN A 86 8.68 -8.52 -12.91
C ASN A 86 8.28 -9.70 -11.99
N ALA A 87 7.69 -10.73 -12.56
CA ALA A 87 7.23 -11.91 -11.83
C ALA A 87 8.36 -12.61 -11.02
N GLY A 88 9.62 -12.47 -11.44
CA GLY A 88 10.78 -13.00 -10.70
C GLY A 88 11.03 -12.27 -9.37
N ALA A 89 10.61 -11.03 -9.24
CA ALA A 89 10.74 -10.25 -8.00
C ALA A 89 9.68 -10.61 -6.95
N TYR A 90 8.60 -11.28 -7.33
CA TYR A 90 7.47 -11.62 -6.45
C TYR A 90 7.93 -12.26 -5.13
N LYS A 91 8.87 -13.22 -5.20
CA LYS A 91 9.38 -13.92 -4.01
C LYS A 91 10.12 -13.02 -3.02
N LYS A 92 10.73 -11.92 -3.50
CA LYS A 92 11.52 -10.98 -2.68
C LYS A 92 10.71 -9.78 -2.21
N LEU A 93 9.62 -9.47 -2.89
CA LEU A 93 8.80 -8.27 -2.64
C LEU A 93 8.21 -8.26 -1.21
N PRO A 94 7.62 -9.35 -0.67
CA PRO A 94 7.08 -9.36 0.69
C PRO A 94 8.14 -9.02 1.74
N ALA A 95 9.31 -9.65 1.65
CA ALA A 95 10.41 -9.40 2.59
C ALA A 95 10.91 -7.93 2.53
N LYS A 96 10.96 -7.35 1.33
CA LYS A 96 11.34 -5.94 1.15
C LYS A 96 10.29 -4.99 1.73
N MET A 97 9.01 -5.23 1.48
CA MET A 97 7.92 -4.43 2.06
C MET A 97 7.90 -4.51 3.58
N LYS A 98 8.11 -5.69 4.14
CA LYS A 98 8.24 -5.89 5.59
C LYS A 98 9.42 -5.11 6.17
N LYS A 99 10.60 -5.16 5.53
CA LYS A 99 11.79 -4.39 5.95
C LYS A 99 11.54 -2.89 5.97
N LEU A 100 10.72 -2.37 5.05
CA LEU A 100 10.32 -0.96 4.97
C LEU A 100 9.15 -0.62 5.91
N GLY A 101 8.60 -1.59 6.64
CA GLY A 101 7.47 -1.41 7.54
C GLY A 101 6.18 -1.01 6.82
N VAL A 102 6.00 -1.45 5.56
CA VAL A 102 4.81 -1.13 4.75
C VAL A 102 3.59 -1.85 5.30
N GLU A 103 2.56 -1.08 5.65
CA GLU A 103 1.26 -1.58 6.14
C GLU A 103 0.14 -1.41 5.11
N ALA A 104 0.27 -0.47 4.18
CA ALA A 104 -0.68 -0.29 3.09
C ALA A 104 -0.74 -1.53 2.21
N PRO A 105 -1.88 -1.81 1.56
CA PRO A 105 -2.00 -2.88 0.59
C PRO A 105 -0.97 -2.76 -0.54
N VAL A 106 -0.35 -3.87 -0.90
CA VAL A 106 0.62 -3.94 -2.00
C VAL A 106 0.13 -4.97 -3.03
N TYR A 107 0.08 -4.54 -4.28
CA TYR A 107 -0.25 -5.38 -5.43
C TYR A 107 0.98 -5.49 -6.33
N LEU A 108 1.14 -6.64 -6.98
CA LEU A 108 2.08 -6.81 -8.09
C LEU A 108 1.29 -6.82 -9.39
N LEU A 109 1.52 -5.83 -10.23
CA LEU A 109 0.88 -5.75 -11.55
C LEU A 109 1.58 -6.70 -12.52
N ASN A 110 0.87 -7.72 -12.97
CA ASN A 110 1.38 -8.74 -13.90
C ASN A 110 0.90 -8.48 -15.32
N GLU A 111 1.50 -7.47 -15.95
CA GLU A 111 1.22 -7.10 -17.32
C GLU A 111 2.42 -7.32 -18.25
N SER A 112 2.22 -7.10 -19.55
CA SER A 112 3.27 -7.24 -20.55
C SER A 112 4.40 -6.22 -20.34
N SER A 113 5.62 -6.63 -20.63
CA SER A 113 6.81 -5.81 -20.47
C SER A 113 6.99 -4.73 -21.55
N ASP A 114 6.11 -4.70 -22.55
CA ASP A 114 6.08 -3.67 -23.61
C ASP A 114 5.39 -2.37 -23.17
N TYR A 115 4.83 -2.39 -21.94
CA TYR A 115 4.14 -1.23 -21.34
C TYR A 115 2.96 -0.67 -22.16
N SER A 116 2.41 -1.45 -23.09
CA SER A 116 1.24 -1.06 -23.90
C SER A 116 -0.01 -0.77 -23.08
N TRP A 117 -0.03 -1.20 -21.84
CA TRP A 117 -1.11 -1.00 -20.88
C TRP A 117 -1.08 0.37 -20.16
N LEU A 118 0.04 1.11 -20.17
CA LEU A 118 0.17 2.41 -19.49
C LEU A 118 -0.96 3.41 -19.83
N PRO A 119 -1.35 3.60 -21.10
CA PRO A 119 -2.40 4.56 -21.46
C PRO A 119 -3.78 4.20 -20.90
N TYR A 120 -4.00 2.94 -20.50
CA TYR A 120 -5.25 2.52 -19.86
C TYR A 120 -5.31 2.92 -18.38
N ILE A 121 -4.17 3.25 -17.77
CA ILE A 121 -4.11 3.86 -16.43
C ILE A 121 -4.24 5.37 -16.55
N ASP A 122 -3.34 6.02 -17.31
CA ASP A 122 -3.46 7.44 -17.66
C ASP A 122 -2.81 7.69 -19.03
N LYS A 123 -3.52 8.38 -19.92
CA LYS A 123 -3.04 8.64 -21.29
C LYS A 123 -1.76 9.48 -21.36
N ARG A 124 -1.44 10.20 -20.28
CA ARG A 124 -0.25 11.05 -20.18
C ARG A 124 0.95 10.30 -19.65
N TRP A 125 0.76 9.12 -19.07
CA TRP A 125 1.85 8.38 -18.43
C TRP A 125 2.87 7.91 -19.47
N GLN A 126 4.11 8.37 -19.29
CA GLN A 126 5.25 8.01 -20.13
C GLN A 126 6.08 6.84 -19.56
N GLY A 127 5.63 6.24 -18.46
CA GLY A 127 6.31 5.12 -17.80
C GLY A 127 7.30 5.53 -16.72
N SER A 128 7.42 6.82 -16.40
CA SER A 128 8.25 7.26 -15.29
C SER A 128 7.69 6.81 -13.95
N ILE A 129 8.54 6.39 -13.04
CA ILE A 129 8.21 6.05 -11.65
C ILE A 129 9.15 6.74 -10.68
N PRO A 130 8.68 7.11 -9.47
CA PRO A 130 7.34 6.86 -8.95
C PRO A 130 6.26 7.64 -9.69
N ALA A 131 5.07 7.04 -9.78
CA ALA A 131 3.90 7.73 -10.28
C ALA A 131 2.73 7.54 -9.32
N THR A 132 1.95 8.58 -9.10
CA THR A 132 0.81 8.56 -8.18
C THR A 132 -0.45 9.01 -8.88
N MET A 133 -1.49 8.18 -8.82
CA MET A 133 -2.85 8.51 -9.25
C MET A 133 -3.73 8.77 -8.03
N ILE A 134 -4.47 9.87 -8.05
CA ILE A 134 -5.54 10.16 -7.08
C ILE A 134 -6.85 10.06 -7.83
N ILE A 135 -7.74 9.19 -7.38
CA ILE A 135 -9.03 8.97 -8.04
C ILE A 135 -10.17 8.82 -7.04
N ASN A 136 -11.29 9.49 -7.32
CA ASN A 136 -12.58 9.27 -6.68
C ASN A 136 -13.67 9.26 -7.75
N THR A 137 -14.23 8.11 -8.02
CA THR A 137 -15.20 7.92 -9.11
C THR A 137 -16.51 8.62 -8.83
N LYS A 138 -16.99 8.63 -7.58
CA LYS A 138 -18.23 9.28 -7.18
C LYS A 138 -18.14 10.80 -7.33
N LYS A 139 -16.98 11.39 -7.05
CA LYS A 139 -16.73 12.83 -7.20
C LYS A 139 -16.24 13.20 -8.61
N ASN A 140 -16.11 12.24 -9.51
CA ASN A 140 -15.56 12.41 -10.87
C ASN A 140 -14.20 13.12 -10.87
N VAL A 141 -13.33 12.73 -9.94
CA VAL A 141 -11.98 13.28 -9.79
C VAL A 141 -10.96 12.24 -10.21
N LYS A 142 -10.02 12.64 -11.07
CA LYS A 142 -8.81 11.88 -11.40
C LYS A 142 -7.64 12.83 -11.63
N ALA A 143 -6.56 12.63 -10.90
CA ALA A 143 -5.28 13.33 -11.09
C ALA A 143 -4.14 12.32 -11.16
N PHE A 144 -3.10 12.65 -11.94
CA PHE A 144 -1.94 11.78 -12.17
C PHE A 144 -0.64 12.58 -12.14
N PHE A 145 0.36 12.06 -11.44
CA PHE A 145 1.64 12.72 -11.18
C PHE A 145 2.78 11.73 -11.41
N GLU A 146 3.76 12.08 -12.23
CA GLU A 146 4.98 11.29 -12.52
C GLU A 146 6.20 11.83 -11.77
N THR A 147 6.01 12.19 -10.51
CA THR A 147 7.09 12.70 -9.64
C THR A 147 6.99 12.08 -8.25
N PRO A 148 8.10 11.98 -7.52
CA PRO A 148 8.05 11.64 -6.10
C PRO A 148 7.11 12.58 -5.36
N MET A 149 6.37 12.05 -4.40
CA MET A 149 5.37 12.81 -3.65
C MET A 149 5.68 12.73 -2.16
N ASP A 150 5.84 13.86 -1.51
CA ASP A 150 5.91 13.92 -0.06
C ASP A 150 4.51 14.02 0.58
N LYS A 151 4.47 13.91 1.91
CA LYS A 151 3.20 13.98 2.65
C LYS A 151 2.48 15.31 2.45
N GLY A 152 3.20 16.42 2.47
CA GLY A 152 2.61 17.75 2.33
C GLY A 152 2.04 17.98 0.93
N GLN A 153 2.73 17.48 -0.10
CA GLN A 153 2.24 17.53 -1.47
C GLN A 153 0.98 16.67 -1.65
N LEU A 154 0.95 15.46 -1.08
CA LEU A 154 -0.24 14.60 -1.17
C LEU A 154 -1.45 15.26 -0.47
N GLU A 155 -1.29 15.76 0.75
CA GLU A 155 -2.35 16.46 1.48
C GLU A 155 -2.82 17.73 0.73
N PHE A 156 -1.89 18.50 0.16
CA PHE A 156 -2.20 19.65 -0.66
C PHE A 156 -3.06 19.29 -1.88
N TYR A 157 -2.70 18.25 -2.61
CA TYR A 157 -3.47 17.83 -3.79
C TYR A 157 -4.84 17.26 -3.40
N LEU A 158 -4.94 16.46 -2.35
CA LEU A 158 -6.23 15.98 -1.86
C LEU A 158 -7.16 17.16 -1.53
N LYS A 159 -6.69 18.13 -0.77
CA LYS A 159 -7.45 19.35 -0.45
C LYS A 159 -7.83 20.15 -1.70
N LYS A 160 -6.89 20.36 -2.64
CA LYS A 160 -7.12 21.08 -3.89
C LYS A 160 -8.17 20.41 -4.78
N LEU A 161 -8.27 19.07 -4.70
CA LEU A 161 -9.23 18.28 -5.46
C LEU A 161 -10.59 18.12 -4.74
N GLY A 162 -10.76 18.69 -3.54
CA GLY A 162 -11.99 18.59 -2.75
C GLY A 162 -12.21 17.19 -2.14
N LEU A 163 -11.11 16.52 -1.79
CA LEU A 163 -11.08 15.15 -1.28
C LEU A 163 -10.69 15.10 0.20
#